data_121cb5e756c236d2e4cba84035325cd4
#
_entry.id   121cb5e756c236d2e4cba84035325cd4
#
_cell.length_a   1.000
_cell.length_b   1.000
_cell.length_c   1.000
_cell.angle_alpha   90.00
_cell.angle_beta   90.00
_cell.angle_gamma   90.00
#
_symmetry.space_group_name_H-M   'P 1'
#
loop_
_entity.id
_entity.type
_entity.pdbx_description
1 polymer ?
#
loop_
_entity_poly.entity_id
_entity_poly.type
_entity_poly.pdbx_seq_one_letter_code
_entity_poly.pdbx_strand_id
1 'polypeptide(L)'
;LSPEEVEQAEQEALRRYHTDNAIGAKGRNAAPVIGDDALRLDRLGATGEMAVAVLLGVKDCLYQEKRPRRGSSDLPHFDVKTSSRHYGDLIVQLDGPKDQTYVLATVTDGDYRVHGWMHASEAMQPRFRADPLGYRPAYFVPQIYLEPIATLAYASAW
;
A
#
# COMPACT_ATOMS: atom_id res chain seq x y z
N LEU A 1 -7.36 -11.65 -9.13
CA LEU A 1 -6.22 -12.49 -8.75
C LEU A 1 -6.56 -13.97 -8.93
N SER A 2 -5.61 -14.76 -9.43
CA SER A 2 -5.72 -16.22 -9.46
C SER A 2 -5.56 -16.81 -8.05
N PRO A 3 -5.99 -18.09 -7.83
CA PRO A 3 -5.76 -18.75 -6.55
C PRO A 3 -4.28 -18.79 -6.13
N GLU A 4 -3.36 -18.95 -7.07
CA GLU A 4 -1.91 -18.95 -6.82
C GLU A 4 -1.42 -17.57 -6.37
N GLU A 5 -1.93 -16.51 -6.97
CA GLU A 5 -1.58 -15.13 -6.60
C GLU A 5 -2.10 -14.76 -5.22
N VAL A 6 -3.29 -15.23 -4.87
CA VAL A 6 -3.85 -15.08 -3.52
C VAL A 6 -3.01 -15.85 -2.50
N GLU A 7 -2.59 -17.07 -2.82
CA GLU A 7 -1.73 -17.86 -1.94
C GLU A 7 -0.36 -17.21 -1.73
N GLN A 8 0.25 -16.69 -2.79
CA GLN A 8 1.53 -15.95 -2.68
C GLN A 8 1.41 -14.71 -1.79
N ALA A 9 0.33 -13.95 -1.92
CA ALA A 9 0.07 -12.80 -1.06
C ALA A 9 -0.14 -13.22 0.40
N GLU A 10 -0.82 -14.32 0.65
CA GLU A 10 -1.02 -14.87 2.00
C GLU A 10 0.31 -15.32 2.63
N GLN A 11 1.15 -16.00 1.88
CA GLN A 11 2.48 -16.43 2.37
C GLN A 11 3.35 -15.22 2.72
N GLU A 12 3.33 -14.17 1.92
CA GLU A 12 4.03 -12.92 2.21
C GLU A 12 3.48 -12.23 3.46
N ALA A 13 2.17 -12.19 3.64
CA ALA A 13 1.54 -11.63 4.83
C ALA A 13 1.99 -12.37 6.10
N LEU A 14 1.98 -13.69 6.07
CA LEU A 14 2.46 -14.51 7.19
C LEU A 14 3.95 -14.27 7.48
N ARG A 15 4.77 -14.16 6.43
CA ARG A 15 6.20 -13.85 6.57
C ARG A 15 6.43 -12.49 7.25
N ARG A 16 5.69 -11.44 6.84
CA ARG A 16 5.76 -10.10 7.45
C ARG A 16 5.36 -10.15 8.91
N TYR A 17 4.22 -10.77 9.20
CA TYR A 17 3.70 -10.92 10.55
C TYR A 17 4.70 -11.58 11.49
N HIS A 18 5.33 -12.68 11.06
CA HIS A 18 6.34 -13.38 11.87
C HIS A 18 7.62 -12.55 12.04
N THR A 19 8.06 -11.85 10.99
CA THR A 19 9.25 -11.01 11.05
C THR A 19 9.05 -9.84 12.00
N ASP A 20 7.92 -9.14 11.91
CA ASP A 20 7.62 -7.98 12.74
C ASP A 20 7.44 -8.37 14.21
N ASN A 21 6.82 -9.49 14.49
CA ASN A 21 6.72 -10.02 15.85
C ASN A 21 8.08 -10.42 16.42
N ALA A 22 8.96 -11.02 15.64
CA ALA A 22 10.30 -11.44 16.08
C ALA A 22 11.20 -10.25 16.46
N ILE A 23 11.06 -9.11 15.78
CA ILE A 23 11.85 -7.89 16.05
C ILE A 23 11.16 -6.90 16.98
N GLY A 24 9.96 -7.22 17.48
CA GLY A 24 9.17 -6.32 18.32
C GLY A 24 8.79 -5.02 17.62
N ALA A 25 8.62 -5.06 16.31
CA ALA A 25 8.29 -3.88 15.52
C ALA A 25 6.95 -3.29 15.98
N LYS A 26 6.98 -2.04 16.40
CA LYS A 26 5.76 -1.28 16.68
C LYS A 26 5.16 -0.85 15.34
N GLY A 27 3.86 -1.06 15.18
CA GLY A 27 3.13 -0.50 14.04
C GLY A 27 3.39 1.01 13.91
N ARG A 28 3.30 1.54 12.69
CA ARG A 28 3.59 2.95 12.34
C ARG A 28 2.88 4.00 13.22
N ASN A 29 1.94 3.60 14.03
CA ASN A 29 1.03 4.46 14.77
C ASN A 29 1.17 4.36 16.30
N ALA A 30 2.33 3.98 16.81
CA ALA A 30 2.67 3.93 18.23
C ALA A 30 1.78 3.01 19.12
N ALA A 31 0.67 2.50 18.62
CA ALA A 31 -0.10 1.46 19.29
C ALA A 31 0.34 0.11 18.74
N PRO A 32 0.69 -0.86 19.59
CA PRO A 32 0.98 -2.20 19.12
C PRO A 32 -0.32 -2.79 18.54
N VAL A 33 -0.33 -3.02 17.23
CA VAL A 33 -1.35 -3.86 16.62
C VAL A 33 -0.84 -5.29 16.81
N ILE A 34 -1.49 -6.04 17.67
CA ILE A 34 -1.05 -7.38 18.08
C ILE A 34 -2.11 -8.40 17.65
N GLY A 35 -1.67 -9.57 17.24
CA GLY A 35 -2.55 -10.69 16.96
C GLY A 35 -3.26 -10.63 15.62
N ASP A 36 -4.51 -11.06 15.59
CA ASP A 36 -5.28 -11.24 14.35
C ASP A 36 -5.44 -9.96 13.52
N ASP A 37 -5.49 -8.79 14.16
CA ASP A 37 -5.60 -7.51 13.46
C ASP A 37 -4.31 -7.14 12.71
N ALA A 38 -3.13 -7.46 13.26
CA ALA A 38 -1.86 -7.24 12.58
C ALA A 38 -1.77 -8.12 11.34
N LEU A 39 -2.05 -9.40 11.46
CA LEU A 39 -2.05 -10.32 10.32
C LEU A 39 -3.08 -9.90 9.25
N ARG A 40 -4.24 -9.41 9.67
CA ARG A 40 -5.25 -8.90 8.74
C ARG A 40 -4.77 -7.70 7.95
N LEU A 41 -4.02 -6.79 8.57
CA LEU A 41 -3.43 -5.64 7.89
C LEU A 41 -2.32 -6.07 6.92
N ASP A 42 -1.48 -7.02 7.32
CA ASP A 42 -0.45 -7.57 6.43
C ASP A 42 -1.05 -8.29 5.22
N ARG A 43 -2.13 -9.04 5.41
CA ARG A 43 -2.91 -9.66 4.32
C ARG A 43 -3.48 -8.62 3.37
N LEU A 44 -4.10 -7.59 3.92
CA LEU A 44 -4.67 -6.50 3.12
C LEU A 44 -3.59 -5.82 2.27
N GLY A 45 -2.45 -5.49 2.88
CA GLY A 45 -1.33 -4.86 2.19
C GLY A 45 -0.75 -5.75 1.08
N ALA A 46 -0.39 -6.99 1.41
CA ALA A 46 0.19 -7.94 0.45
C ALA A 46 -0.75 -8.23 -0.72
N THR A 47 -2.06 -8.35 -0.46
CA THR A 47 -3.05 -8.58 -1.51
C THR A 47 -3.21 -7.36 -2.44
N GLY A 48 -3.19 -6.15 -1.88
CA GLY A 48 -3.24 -4.93 -2.69
C GLY A 48 -2.00 -4.76 -3.58
N GLU A 49 -0.82 -5.01 -3.04
CA GLU A 49 0.44 -5.02 -3.80
C GLU A 49 0.39 -6.04 -4.95
N MET A 50 -0.11 -7.24 -4.69
CA MET A 50 -0.27 -8.27 -5.70
C MET A 50 -1.25 -7.83 -6.81
N ALA A 51 -2.38 -7.23 -6.44
CA ALA A 51 -3.35 -6.74 -7.41
C ALA A 51 -2.76 -5.67 -8.35
N VAL A 52 -1.99 -4.73 -7.79
CA VAL A 52 -1.29 -3.71 -8.58
C VAL A 52 -0.23 -4.35 -9.49
N ALA A 53 0.57 -5.26 -8.94
CA ALA A 53 1.64 -5.91 -9.70
C ALA A 53 1.12 -6.76 -10.87
N VAL A 54 0.02 -7.47 -10.67
CA VAL A 54 -0.64 -8.23 -11.73
C VAL A 54 -1.19 -7.30 -12.81
N LEU A 55 -1.88 -6.24 -12.41
CA LEU A 55 -2.43 -5.26 -13.35
C LEU A 55 -1.34 -4.60 -14.19
N LEU A 56 -0.20 -4.30 -13.59
CA LEU A 56 0.93 -3.64 -14.26
C LEU A 56 1.89 -4.63 -14.96
N GLY A 57 1.70 -5.94 -14.81
CA GLY A 57 2.56 -6.95 -15.42
C GLY A 57 3.94 -7.10 -14.78
N VAL A 58 4.07 -6.78 -13.48
CA VAL A 58 5.36 -6.77 -12.75
C VAL A 58 5.39 -7.71 -11.55
N LYS A 59 4.58 -8.72 -11.59
CA LYS A 59 4.48 -9.70 -10.52
C LYS A 59 5.85 -10.27 -10.11
N ASP A 60 6.76 -10.46 -11.04
CA ASP A 60 8.10 -10.98 -10.77
C ASP A 60 8.98 -10.04 -9.92
N CYS A 61 8.57 -8.78 -9.78
CA CYS A 61 9.26 -7.81 -8.93
C CYS A 61 8.76 -7.81 -7.48
N LEU A 62 7.65 -8.49 -7.21
CA LEU A 62 7.11 -8.57 -5.86
C LEU A 62 7.91 -9.51 -4.97
N TYR A 63 7.91 -9.19 -3.69
CA TYR A 63 8.38 -10.05 -2.60
C TYR A 63 9.81 -10.57 -2.76
N GLN A 64 10.66 -9.84 -3.50
CA GLN A 64 12.07 -10.18 -3.58
C GLN A 64 12.71 -10.06 -2.19
N GLU A 65 13.54 -11.04 -1.81
CA GLU A 65 14.09 -11.22 -0.46
C GLU A 65 14.85 -10.03 0.13
N LYS A 66 15.27 -9.11 -0.70
CA LYS A 66 15.95 -7.90 -0.28
C LYS A 66 14.98 -6.72 -0.28
N ARG A 67 14.05 -6.68 0.67
CA ARG A 67 13.45 -5.39 1.00
C ARG A 67 14.52 -4.50 1.63
N PRO A 68 14.95 -3.46 0.95
CA PRO A 68 15.78 -2.48 1.60
C PRO A 68 14.93 -1.75 2.63
N ARG A 69 15.60 -1.28 3.63
CA ARG A 69 15.25 -0.44 4.78
C ARG A 69 13.90 0.31 4.69
N ARG A 70 13.35 0.62 5.88
CA ARG A 70 12.21 1.51 6.14
C ARG A 70 12.17 2.67 5.12
N GLY A 71 11.08 2.76 4.35
CA GLY A 71 10.90 3.79 3.31
C GLY A 71 11.17 3.32 1.88
N SER A 72 11.45 2.03 1.65
CA SER A 72 11.49 1.49 0.29
C SER A 72 10.08 1.28 -0.28
N SER A 73 9.98 1.43 -1.58
CA SER A 73 8.75 1.17 -2.33
C SER A 73 8.38 -0.31 -2.29
N ASP A 74 7.09 -0.62 -2.30
CA ASP A 74 6.58 -1.99 -2.39
C ASP A 74 6.86 -2.60 -3.78
N LEU A 75 6.82 -1.77 -4.79
CA LEU A 75 7.21 -2.06 -6.17
C LEU A 75 8.27 -1.06 -6.62
N PRO A 76 9.06 -1.37 -7.64
CA PRO A 76 9.99 -0.39 -8.19
C PRO A 76 9.27 0.91 -8.52
N HIS A 77 9.67 2.01 -7.87
CA HIS A 77 9.14 3.36 -8.02
C HIS A 77 7.73 3.64 -7.47
N PHE A 78 7.03 2.63 -6.91
CA PHE A 78 5.66 2.82 -6.38
C PHE A 78 5.53 2.28 -4.97
N ASP A 79 4.77 2.99 -4.16
CA ASP A 79 4.29 2.52 -2.87
C ASP A 79 2.78 2.27 -2.97
N VAL A 80 2.35 1.07 -2.66
CA VAL A 80 0.94 0.69 -2.75
C VAL A 80 0.27 0.93 -1.41
N LYS A 81 -0.80 1.72 -1.43
CA LYS A 81 -1.68 1.92 -0.28
C LYS A 81 -2.98 1.14 -0.50
N THR A 82 -3.30 0.27 0.44
CA THR A 82 -4.48 -0.60 0.33
C THR A 82 -5.51 -0.25 1.37
N SER A 83 -6.76 -0.09 0.93
CA SER A 83 -7.92 0.10 1.79
C SER A 83 -8.85 -1.11 1.72
N SER A 84 -9.48 -1.45 2.85
CA SER A 84 -10.55 -2.45 2.91
C SER A 84 -11.91 -1.89 2.49
N ARG A 85 -11.98 -0.63 2.06
CA ARG A 85 -13.21 0.04 1.62
C ARG A 85 -13.07 0.48 0.18
N HIS A 86 -14.00 0.12 -0.70
CA HIS A 86 -13.94 0.49 -2.12
C HIS A 86 -13.95 2.00 -2.39
N TYR A 87 -14.46 2.82 -1.48
CA TYR A 87 -14.42 4.29 -1.55
C TYR A 87 -13.40 4.89 -0.58
N GLY A 88 -12.45 4.09 -0.12
CA GLY A 88 -11.37 4.60 0.75
C GLY A 88 -10.49 5.59 0.01
N ASP A 89 -10.02 6.59 0.74
CA ASP A 89 -9.06 7.56 0.24
C ASP A 89 -7.65 6.96 0.15
N LEU A 90 -6.82 7.53 -0.71
CA LEU A 90 -5.37 7.32 -0.64
C LEU A 90 -4.85 8.05 0.61
N ILE A 91 -4.34 7.30 1.58
CA ILE A 91 -3.81 7.86 2.83
C ILE A 91 -2.29 7.89 2.77
N VAL A 92 -1.72 9.10 2.84
CA VAL A 92 -0.27 9.32 2.86
C VAL A 92 0.11 9.93 4.20
N GLN A 93 1.08 9.32 4.88
CA GLN A 93 1.56 9.80 6.18
C GLN A 93 2.29 11.14 6.04
N LEU A 94 2.23 12.00 7.07
CA LEU A 94 2.88 13.32 7.05
C LEU A 94 4.41 13.22 6.88
N ASP A 95 5.01 12.17 7.37
CA ASP A 95 6.44 11.87 7.32
C ASP A 95 6.82 10.90 6.19
N GLY A 96 5.89 10.64 5.29
CA GLY A 96 6.12 9.74 4.14
C GLY A 96 7.16 10.29 3.15
N PRO A 97 7.75 9.42 2.32
CA PRO A 97 8.69 9.85 1.28
C PRO A 97 8.06 10.84 0.32
N LYS A 98 8.76 11.94 0.03
CA LYS A 98 8.26 13.05 -0.80
C LYS A 98 8.51 12.88 -2.29
N ASP A 99 9.38 11.96 -2.65
CA ASP A 99 9.82 11.66 -4.03
C ASP A 99 9.22 10.38 -4.59
N GLN A 100 8.16 9.88 -3.96
CA GLN A 100 7.54 8.60 -4.27
C GLN A 100 6.23 8.79 -5.03
N THR A 101 5.86 7.80 -5.81
CA THR A 101 4.54 7.67 -6.41
C THR A 101 3.72 6.67 -5.59
N TYR A 102 2.50 7.06 -5.25
CA TYR A 102 1.56 6.23 -4.50
C TYR A 102 0.48 5.68 -5.44
N VAL A 103 0.15 4.41 -5.28
CA VAL A 103 -0.96 3.75 -5.99
C VAL A 103 -2.00 3.30 -4.97
N LEU A 104 -3.26 3.60 -5.21
CA LEU A 104 -4.36 3.14 -4.36
C LEU A 104 -4.97 1.86 -4.91
N ALA A 105 -4.96 0.83 -4.08
CA ALA A 105 -5.74 -0.39 -4.28
C ALA A 105 -6.81 -0.53 -3.19
N THR A 106 -7.91 -1.21 -3.50
CA THR A 106 -8.91 -1.60 -2.50
C THR A 106 -9.21 -3.08 -2.62
N VAL A 107 -9.42 -3.71 -1.47
CA VAL A 107 -9.72 -5.13 -1.34
C VAL A 107 -10.91 -5.29 -0.40
N THR A 108 -12.03 -5.73 -0.93
CA THR A 108 -13.25 -5.94 -0.14
C THR A 108 -13.89 -7.26 -0.56
N ASP A 109 -13.97 -8.20 0.35
CA ASP A 109 -14.66 -9.50 0.14
C ASP A 109 -14.22 -10.22 -1.16
N GLY A 110 -12.91 -10.20 -1.46
CA GLY A 110 -12.35 -10.83 -2.66
C GLY A 110 -12.51 -10.02 -3.96
N ASP A 111 -13.08 -8.81 -3.89
CA ASP A 111 -13.08 -7.85 -4.99
C ASP A 111 -11.84 -6.94 -4.86
N TYR A 112 -11.01 -6.96 -5.90
CA TYR A 112 -9.75 -6.23 -5.97
C TYR A 112 -9.86 -5.11 -7.00
N ARG A 113 -9.60 -3.86 -6.60
CA ARG A 113 -9.65 -2.72 -7.51
C ARG A 113 -8.40 -1.87 -7.37
N VAL A 114 -7.84 -1.45 -8.49
CA VAL A 114 -6.79 -0.44 -8.55
C VAL A 114 -7.41 0.85 -9.07
N HIS A 115 -7.43 1.88 -8.24
CA HIS A 115 -8.18 3.11 -8.51
C HIS A 115 -7.38 4.13 -9.30
N GLY A 116 -6.08 4.21 -9.07
CA GLY A 116 -5.24 5.20 -9.70
C GLY A 116 -3.99 5.50 -8.87
N TRP A 117 -3.30 6.54 -9.27
CA TRP A 117 -2.04 6.93 -8.67
C TRP A 117 -1.93 8.45 -8.47
N MET A 118 -1.00 8.86 -7.60
CA MET A 118 -0.64 10.25 -7.39
C MET A 118 0.80 10.38 -6.92
N HIS A 119 1.51 11.38 -7.40
CA HIS A 119 2.84 11.67 -6.90
C HIS A 119 2.78 12.30 -5.50
N ALA A 120 3.78 12.01 -4.66
CA ALA A 120 3.83 12.50 -3.28
C ALA A 120 3.69 14.03 -3.18
N SER A 121 4.32 14.78 -4.09
CA SER A 121 4.26 16.24 -4.11
C SER A 121 2.82 16.81 -4.28
N GLU A 122 1.95 16.05 -4.95
CA GLU A 122 0.55 16.42 -5.14
C GLU A 122 -0.33 15.90 -4.00
N ALA A 123 -0.07 14.66 -3.54
CA ALA A 123 -0.80 14.06 -2.43
C ALA A 123 -0.59 14.80 -1.10
N MET A 124 0.62 15.33 -0.86
CA MET A 124 1.00 16.02 0.38
C MET A 124 0.65 17.51 0.39
N GLN A 125 -0.34 17.91 -0.37
CA GLN A 125 -0.81 19.29 -0.34
C GLN A 125 -1.71 19.56 0.89
N PRO A 126 -1.68 20.80 1.44
CA PRO A 126 -2.47 21.19 2.62
C PRO A 126 -3.98 20.89 2.48
N ARG A 127 -4.53 20.99 1.28
CA ARG A 127 -5.95 20.71 1.00
C ARG A 127 -6.38 19.26 1.32
N PHE A 128 -5.44 18.33 1.31
CA PHE A 128 -5.71 16.91 1.61
C PHE A 128 -5.39 16.56 3.07
N ARG A 129 -4.81 17.49 3.83
CA ARG A 129 -4.50 17.22 5.23
C ARG A 129 -5.77 17.19 6.06
N ALA A 130 -5.96 16.09 6.78
CA ALA A 130 -7.09 15.91 7.69
C ALA A 130 -6.66 15.09 8.92
N ASP A 131 -7.47 15.18 9.96
CA ASP A 131 -7.32 14.37 11.17
C ASP A 131 -8.70 13.92 11.66
N PRO A 132 -9.34 12.98 10.96
CA PRO A 132 -10.71 12.57 11.27
C PRO A 132 -10.85 11.90 12.64
N LEU A 133 -9.75 11.41 13.22
CA LEU A 133 -9.75 10.76 14.53
C LEU A 133 -9.27 11.69 15.66
N GLY A 134 -8.75 12.88 15.34
CA GLY A 134 -8.27 13.86 16.30
C GLY A 134 -6.87 13.57 16.89
N TYR A 135 -6.19 12.54 16.43
CA TYR A 135 -4.84 12.16 16.91
C TYR A 135 -3.95 11.51 15.86
N ARG A 136 -4.43 11.43 14.61
CA ARG A 136 -3.70 10.82 13.47
C ARG A 136 -3.84 11.67 12.22
N PRO A 137 -3.21 12.84 12.17
CA PRO A 137 -3.22 13.65 10.97
C PRO A 137 -2.44 12.95 9.84
N ALA A 138 -3.03 12.98 8.65
CA ALA A 138 -2.43 12.46 7.42
C ALA A 138 -2.98 13.23 6.22
N TYR A 139 -2.51 12.91 5.04
CA TYR A 139 -3.14 13.36 3.80
C TYR A 139 -4.14 12.33 3.32
N PHE A 140 -5.38 12.73 3.15
CA PHE A 140 -6.49 11.91 2.67
C PHE A 140 -6.88 12.42 1.28
N VAL A 141 -6.49 11.67 0.26
CA VAL A 141 -6.74 12.05 -1.13
C VAL A 141 -7.92 11.25 -1.66
N PRO A 142 -9.06 11.89 -1.93
CA PRO A 142 -10.22 11.23 -2.52
C PRO A 142 -9.89 10.63 -3.89
N GLN A 143 -10.48 9.49 -4.21
CA GLN A 143 -10.22 8.75 -5.45
C GLN A 143 -10.41 9.61 -6.72
N ILE A 144 -11.32 10.57 -6.69
CA ILE A 144 -11.61 11.44 -7.83
C ILE A 144 -10.41 12.31 -8.27
N TYR A 145 -9.43 12.50 -7.39
CA TYR A 145 -8.22 13.27 -7.69
C TYR A 145 -7.05 12.41 -8.18
N LEU A 146 -7.20 11.09 -8.16
CA LEU A 146 -6.15 10.18 -8.62
C LEU A 146 -6.08 10.17 -10.15
N GLU A 147 -4.86 10.13 -10.66
CA GLU A 147 -4.60 9.90 -12.07
C GLU A 147 -4.97 8.45 -12.44
N PRO A 148 -5.56 8.21 -13.61
CA PRO A 148 -5.88 6.86 -14.06
C PRO A 148 -4.64 5.97 -14.10
N ILE A 149 -4.74 4.73 -13.63
CA ILE A 149 -3.60 3.81 -13.58
C ILE A 149 -2.98 3.58 -14.97
N ALA A 150 -3.78 3.65 -16.03
CA ALA A 150 -3.31 3.51 -17.41
C ALA A 150 -2.35 4.63 -17.84
N THR A 151 -2.34 5.77 -17.16
CA THR A 151 -1.43 6.90 -17.44
C THR A 151 -0.09 6.79 -16.72
N LEU A 152 0.06 5.80 -15.83
CA LEU A 152 1.31 5.59 -15.14
C LEU A 152 2.38 5.17 -16.15
N ALA A 153 3.36 6.04 -16.37
CA ALA A 153 4.46 5.85 -17.32
C ALA A 153 5.43 4.78 -16.79
N TYR A 154 5.07 3.56 -17.00
CA TYR A 154 5.66 2.41 -16.38
C TYR A 154 6.76 1.77 -17.24
N ALA A 155 6.56 1.79 -18.57
CA ALA A 155 7.44 1.10 -19.50
C ALA A 155 8.81 1.74 -19.72
N SER A 156 9.03 2.96 -19.26
CA SER A 156 10.29 3.70 -19.48
C SER A 156 11.27 3.63 -18.32
N ALA A 157 10.95 2.92 -17.26
CA ALA A 157 11.75 2.85 -16.02
C ALA A 157 12.52 1.53 -15.84
N TRP A 158 12.47 0.64 -16.84
CA TRP A 158 13.11 -0.70 -16.81
C TRP A 158 14.27 -0.80 -17.76
#